data_cdb67e7bd87483b341508c3daf19aa62
#
_entry.id   cdb67e7bd87483b341508c3daf19aa62
#
_cell.length_a   1.000
_cell.length_b   1.000
_cell.length_c   1.000
_cell.angle_alpha   90.00
_cell.angle_beta   90.00
_cell.angle_gamma   90.00
#
_symmetry.space_group_name_H-M   'P 1'
#
loop_
_entity.id
_entity.type
_entity.pdbx_description
1 polymer ?
#
loop_
_entity_poly.entity_id
_entity_poly.type
_entity_poly.pdbx_seq_one_letter_code
_entity_poly.pdbx_strand_id
1 'polypeptide(L)'
;LPVRRETLFLTNYLTGLLLCAAPALLSSLLLWAVGAGFGAAVFVPAMQVFTATMLGFLLFFSFAVLVCCVVGQMAAMPIVYVILNFTFFVLETIVRHLLFTFVYGMPYSQSSTMQSFALHATPVLGLLQGGFRVQTDWLERDGMYYMEYAPRLEGWSYLGMLAVLGLVFALCAFLLLKHREMERSGDVIAVGWLRPVALYVFTIGCALVLGALMAELFSSNTSDNFWYVLLFLTVGAFVGYFTGKMLLQKTVFVFRSGWGGFAACCLVLAVVFGAARLRMVMPSMP
;
A
#
# COMPACT_ATOMS: atom_id res chain seq x y z
N LEU A 1 34.91 -12.90 15.37
CA LEU A 1 33.84 -13.62 16.08
C LEU A 1 32.65 -13.73 15.13
N PRO A 2 32.09 -14.91 14.85
CA PRO A 2 30.90 -15.05 14.01
C PRO A 2 29.69 -14.49 14.76
N VAL A 3 29.24 -13.31 14.36
CA VAL A 3 28.04 -12.72 14.92
C VAL A 3 26.80 -13.45 14.39
N ARG A 4 25.89 -13.86 15.28
CA ARG A 4 24.66 -14.51 14.88
C ARG A 4 23.81 -13.56 14.05
N ARG A 5 23.19 -14.05 12.97
CA ARG A 5 22.33 -13.24 12.08
C ARG A 5 21.21 -12.53 12.83
N GLU A 6 20.67 -13.18 13.86
CA GLU A 6 19.61 -12.65 14.72
C GLU A 6 20.07 -11.41 15.49
N THR A 7 21.28 -11.45 16.05
CA THR A 7 21.84 -10.32 16.79
C THR A 7 22.13 -9.15 15.86
N LEU A 8 22.64 -9.42 14.66
CA LEU A 8 22.91 -8.38 13.66
C LEU A 8 21.63 -7.71 13.18
N PHE A 9 20.57 -8.48 12.95
CA PHE A 9 19.25 -7.91 12.60
C PHE A 9 18.72 -7.01 13.72
N LEU A 10 18.70 -7.52 14.96
CA LEU A 10 18.17 -6.78 16.09
C LEU A 10 18.94 -5.49 16.34
N THR A 11 20.28 -5.55 16.27
CA THR A 11 21.12 -4.36 16.43
C THR A 11 20.83 -3.32 15.36
N ASN A 12 20.80 -3.71 14.09
CA ASN A 12 20.51 -2.79 12.98
C ASN A 12 19.10 -2.22 13.05
N TYR A 13 18.13 -3.06 13.42
CA TYR A 13 16.73 -2.62 13.56
C TYR A 13 16.56 -1.60 14.70
N LEU A 14 17.13 -1.89 15.87
CA LEU A 14 17.09 -0.96 17.01
C LEU A 14 17.85 0.35 16.71
N THR A 15 19.02 0.25 16.08
CA THR A 15 19.79 1.43 15.67
C THR A 15 18.97 2.29 14.69
N GLY A 16 18.30 1.68 13.72
CA GLY A 16 17.43 2.38 12.78
C GLY A 16 16.25 3.08 13.49
N LEU A 17 15.60 2.41 14.44
CA LEU A 17 14.54 3.04 15.25
C LEU A 17 15.06 4.21 16.09
N LEU A 18 16.24 4.09 16.68
CA LEU A 18 16.88 5.18 17.44
C LEU A 18 17.21 6.37 16.53
N LEU A 19 17.68 6.12 15.31
CA LEU A 19 17.91 7.19 14.33
C LEU A 19 16.60 7.89 13.91
N CYS A 20 15.49 7.19 13.84
CA CYS A 20 14.17 7.78 13.60
C CYS A 20 13.66 8.57 14.83
N ALA A 21 14.00 8.11 16.04
CA ALA A 21 13.61 8.79 17.28
C ALA A 21 14.28 10.15 17.47
N ALA A 22 15.51 10.31 17.00
CA ALA A 22 16.26 11.57 17.15
C ALA A 22 15.57 12.78 16.49
N PRO A 23 15.17 12.77 15.21
CA PRO A 23 14.44 13.88 14.61
C PRO A 23 13.03 14.06 15.20
N ALA A 24 12.36 12.99 15.64
CA ALA A 24 11.08 13.08 16.31
C ALA A 24 11.18 13.78 17.68
N LEU A 25 12.20 13.46 18.45
CA LEU A 25 12.50 14.15 19.70
C LEU A 25 12.84 15.62 19.44
N LEU A 26 13.69 15.90 18.46
CA LEU A 26 14.08 17.28 18.15
C LEU A 26 12.86 18.11 17.75
N SER A 27 11.98 17.60 16.90
CA SER A 27 10.78 18.32 16.46
C SER A 27 9.81 18.58 17.62
N SER A 28 9.62 17.60 18.53
CA SER A 28 8.76 17.76 19.69
C SER A 28 9.34 18.74 20.73
N LEU A 29 10.66 18.74 20.93
CA LEU A 29 11.34 19.71 21.79
C LEU A 29 11.27 21.13 21.22
N LEU A 30 11.42 21.29 19.90
CA LEU A 30 11.25 22.59 19.24
C LEU A 30 9.82 23.11 19.41
N LEU A 31 8.81 22.24 19.21
CA LEU A 31 7.41 22.59 19.43
C LEU A 31 7.17 23.06 20.87
N TRP A 32 7.71 22.33 21.85
CA TRP A 32 7.61 22.71 23.26
C TRP A 32 8.33 24.04 23.56
N ALA A 33 9.55 24.21 23.07
CA ALA A 33 10.34 25.42 23.32
C ALA A 33 9.69 26.68 22.75
N VAL A 34 9.18 26.59 21.50
CA VAL A 34 8.45 27.69 20.85
C VAL A 34 7.15 27.98 21.61
N GLY A 35 6.36 26.96 21.96
CA GLY A 35 5.13 27.17 22.73
C GLY A 35 5.36 27.77 24.10
N ALA A 36 6.37 27.33 24.80
CA ALA A 36 6.77 27.92 26.12
C ALA A 36 7.20 29.39 25.99
N GLY A 37 7.86 29.77 24.89
CA GLY A 37 8.22 31.15 24.59
C GLY A 37 7.00 32.07 24.41
N PHE A 38 5.86 31.53 23.95
CA PHE A 38 4.59 32.24 23.85
C PHE A 38 3.69 32.10 25.11
N GLY A 39 4.21 31.52 26.19
CA GLY A 39 3.45 31.32 27.44
C GLY A 39 2.38 30.25 27.39
N ALA A 40 2.39 29.39 26.38
CA ALA A 40 1.41 28.31 26.24
C ALA A 40 1.89 27.02 26.92
N ALA A 41 0.97 26.31 27.61
CA ALA A 41 1.24 25.02 28.25
C ALA A 41 1.25 23.86 27.21
N VAL A 42 2.27 23.81 26.35
CA VAL A 42 2.34 22.88 25.19
C VAL A 42 3.15 21.61 25.48
N PHE A 43 3.51 21.29 26.70
CA PHE A 43 4.29 20.11 27.03
C PHE A 43 3.54 18.81 26.66
N VAL A 44 2.27 18.70 27.05
CA VAL A 44 1.45 17.52 26.78
C VAL A 44 1.22 17.33 25.27
N PRO A 45 0.80 18.35 24.50
CA PRO A 45 0.73 18.24 23.04
C PRO A 45 2.05 17.85 22.38
N ALA A 46 3.18 18.39 22.83
CA ALA A 46 4.50 18.04 22.29
C ALA A 46 4.84 16.56 22.50
N MET A 47 4.53 16.01 23.68
CA MET A 47 4.70 14.57 23.95
C MET A 47 3.74 13.70 23.13
N GLN A 48 2.52 14.15 22.90
CA GLN A 48 1.57 13.46 22.05
C GLN A 48 2.04 13.41 20.59
N VAL A 49 2.57 14.52 20.06
CA VAL A 49 3.16 14.56 18.71
C VAL A 49 4.36 13.63 18.61
N PHE A 50 5.25 13.62 19.62
CA PHE A 50 6.36 12.68 19.66
C PHE A 50 5.89 11.23 19.59
N THR A 51 4.92 10.84 20.43
CA THR A 51 4.38 9.47 20.48
C THR A 51 3.72 9.10 19.18
N ALA A 52 2.91 9.99 18.60
CA ALA A 52 2.25 9.75 17.30
C ALA A 52 3.26 9.55 16.16
N THR A 53 4.31 10.36 16.13
CA THR A 53 5.38 10.27 15.14
C THR A 53 6.15 8.96 15.28
N MET A 54 6.46 8.53 16.50
CA MET A 54 7.15 7.27 16.76
C MET A 54 6.32 6.06 16.35
N LEU A 55 5.01 6.06 16.61
CA LEU A 55 4.11 4.99 16.18
C LEU A 55 4.02 4.90 14.65
N GLY A 56 3.98 6.04 13.97
CA GLY A 56 4.04 6.10 12.51
C GLY A 56 5.37 5.60 11.96
N PHE A 57 6.49 6.02 12.54
CA PHE A 57 7.82 5.54 12.14
C PHE A 57 7.98 4.04 12.33
N LEU A 58 7.44 3.48 13.40
CA LEU A 58 7.49 2.04 13.64
C LEU A 58 6.89 1.26 12.46
N LEU A 59 5.73 1.69 11.94
CA LEU A 59 5.14 1.06 10.78
C LEU A 59 6.02 1.19 9.53
N PHE A 60 6.31 2.43 9.12
CA PHE A 60 7.00 2.68 7.85
C PHE A 60 8.41 2.11 7.82
N PHE A 61 9.13 2.19 8.94
CA PHE A 61 10.47 1.62 9.06
C PHE A 61 10.43 0.08 9.02
N SER A 62 9.53 -0.55 9.78
CA SER A 62 9.39 -2.02 9.77
C SER A 62 9.00 -2.54 8.39
N PHE A 63 8.12 -1.83 7.70
CA PHE A 63 7.74 -2.16 6.33
C PHE A 63 8.91 -2.00 5.35
N ALA A 64 9.71 -0.94 5.48
CA ALA A 64 10.93 -0.77 4.69
C ALA A 64 11.93 -1.91 4.93
N VAL A 65 12.13 -2.32 6.18
CA VAL A 65 12.99 -3.45 6.54
C VAL A 65 12.46 -4.76 5.94
N LEU A 66 11.16 -4.98 5.96
CA LEU A 66 10.52 -6.14 5.31
C LEU A 66 10.81 -6.14 3.80
N VAL A 67 10.60 -5.01 3.14
CA VAL A 67 10.90 -4.87 1.70
C VAL A 67 12.37 -5.12 1.41
N CYS A 68 13.30 -4.63 2.24
CA CYS A 68 14.73 -4.94 2.14
C CYS A 68 15.04 -6.44 2.24
N CYS A 69 14.29 -7.17 3.07
CA CYS A 69 14.48 -8.63 3.20
C CYS A 69 13.98 -9.38 1.96
N VAL A 70 12.95 -8.87 1.29
CA VAL A 70 12.34 -9.47 0.10
C VAL A 70 13.13 -9.13 -1.17
N VAL A 71 13.55 -7.86 -1.30
CA VAL A 71 14.26 -7.35 -2.48
C VAL A 71 15.76 -7.58 -2.32
N GLY A 72 16.38 -8.18 -3.33
CA GLY A 72 17.83 -8.43 -3.33
C GLY A 72 18.66 -7.31 -3.96
N GLN A 73 18.01 -6.38 -4.68
CA GLN A 73 18.67 -5.28 -5.40
C GLN A 73 18.36 -3.95 -4.74
N MET A 74 19.38 -3.23 -4.30
CA MET A 74 19.23 -1.97 -3.57
C MET A 74 18.49 -0.88 -4.36
N ALA A 75 18.73 -0.79 -5.68
CA ALA A 75 18.07 0.18 -6.54
C ALA A 75 16.56 -0.08 -6.75
N ALA A 76 16.11 -1.34 -6.68
CA ALA A 76 14.70 -1.70 -6.82
C ALA A 76 13.90 -1.48 -5.54
N MET A 77 14.55 -1.41 -4.39
CA MET A 77 13.92 -1.32 -3.08
C MET A 77 12.95 -0.12 -2.93
N PRO A 78 13.34 1.14 -3.23
CA PRO A 78 12.45 2.28 -3.08
C PRO A 78 11.23 2.19 -4.01
N ILE A 79 11.41 1.66 -5.22
CA ILE A 79 10.33 1.48 -6.19
C ILE A 79 9.31 0.46 -5.66
N VAL A 80 9.79 -0.71 -5.21
CA VAL A 80 8.93 -1.76 -4.63
C VAL A 80 8.23 -1.26 -3.37
N TYR A 81 8.93 -0.50 -2.53
CA TYR A 81 8.37 0.10 -1.33
C TYR A 81 7.17 1.01 -1.65
N VAL A 82 7.33 1.93 -2.61
CA VAL A 82 6.26 2.84 -3.04
C VAL A 82 5.10 2.07 -3.65
N ILE A 83 5.37 1.14 -4.57
CA ILE A 83 4.33 0.33 -5.20
C ILE A 83 3.50 -0.40 -4.14
N LEU A 84 4.15 -1.09 -3.21
CA LEU A 84 3.45 -1.86 -2.17
C LEU A 84 2.65 -0.97 -1.21
N ASN A 85 3.13 0.24 -0.89
CA ASN A 85 2.38 1.18 -0.06
C ASN A 85 1.05 1.61 -0.70
N PHE A 86 1.01 1.82 -2.01
CA PHE A 86 -0.17 2.30 -2.72
C PHE A 86 -1.00 1.19 -3.38
N THR A 87 -0.57 -0.07 -3.26
CA THR A 87 -1.22 -1.21 -3.93
C THR A 87 -2.70 -1.32 -3.58
N PHE A 88 -3.07 -1.17 -2.30
CA PHE A 88 -4.48 -1.29 -1.88
C PHE A 88 -5.34 -0.18 -2.47
N PHE A 89 -4.86 1.05 -2.47
CA PHE A 89 -5.60 2.18 -3.02
C PHE A 89 -5.78 2.06 -4.54
N VAL A 90 -4.71 1.73 -5.25
CA VAL A 90 -4.75 1.54 -6.71
C VAL A 90 -5.66 0.37 -7.08
N LEU A 91 -5.53 -0.77 -6.38
CA LEU A 91 -6.34 -1.95 -6.64
C LEU A 91 -7.83 -1.66 -6.39
N GLU A 92 -8.18 -1.00 -5.29
CA GLU A 92 -9.55 -0.63 -4.98
C GLU A 92 -10.13 0.32 -6.02
N THR A 93 -9.37 1.37 -6.39
CA THR A 93 -9.79 2.33 -7.41
C THR A 93 -10.07 1.66 -8.74
N ILE A 94 -9.19 0.75 -9.18
CA ILE A 94 -9.36 0.03 -10.45
C ILE A 94 -10.53 -0.95 -10.38
N VAL A 95 -10.64 -1.73 -9.29
CA VAL A 95 -11.76 -2.68 -9.12
C VAL A 95 -13.08 -1.94 -9.09
N ARG A 96 -13.16 -0.81 -8.40
CA ARG A 96 -14.34 0.04 -8.39
C ARG A 96 -14.69 0.57 -9.78
N HIS A 97 -13.70 1.09 -10.50
CA HIS A 97 -13.89 1.58 -11.86
C HIS A 97 -14.41 0.47 -12.78
N LEU A 98 -13.81 -0.72 -12.74
CA LEU A 98 -14.25 -1.88 -13.51
C LEU A 98 -15.66 -2.35 -13.12
N LEU A 99 -15.96 -2.43 -11.82
CA LEU A 99 -17.30 -2.79 -11.35
C LEU A 99 -18.33 -1.77 -11.84
N PHE A 100 -18.02 -0.49 -11.75
CA PHE A 100 -18.89 0.58 -12.25
C PHE A 100 -19.15 0.47 -13.77
N THR A 101 -18.10 0.15 -14.53
CA THR A 101 -18.21 -0.02 -16.00
C THR A 101 -19.04 -1.25 -16.38
N PHE A 102 -18.94 -2.34 -15.58
CA PHE A 102 -19.59 -3.61 -15.92
C PHE A 102 -20.93 -3.83 -15.24
N VAL A 103 -21.21 -3.20 -14.09
CA VAL A 103 -22.43 -3.44 -13.31
C VAL A 103 -23.45 -2.34 -13.60
N TYR A 104 -24.42 -2.65 -14.45
CA TYR A 104 -25.54 -1.74 -14.74
C TYR A 104 -26.34 -1.46 -13.48
N GLY A 105 -26.63 -0.18 -13.21
CA GLY A 105 -27.44 0.22 -12.06
C GLY A 105 -26.67 0.36 -10.74
N MET A 106 -25.36 0.18 -10.73
CA MET A 106 -24.58 0.58 -9.55
C MET A 106 -24.54 2.11 -9.48
N PRO A 107 -25.05 2.74 -8.41
CA PRO A 107 -24.97 4.18 -8.29
C PRO A 107 -23.49 4.57 -8.18
N TYR A 108 -23.09 5.60 -8.92
CA TYR A 108 -21.78 6.27 -8.76
C TYR A 108 -21.63 6.90 -7.38
N SER A 109 -22.67 6.79 -6.56
CA SER A 109 -22.63 7.18 -5.17
C SER A 109 -21.37 6.56 -4.56
N GLN A 110 -20.43 7.42 -4.25
CA GLN A 110 -19.27 7.13 -3.44
C GLN A 110 -19.75 6.29 -2.27
N SER A 111 -19.66 4.97 -2.37
CA SER A 111 -19.93 4.12 -1.24
C SER A 111 -18.82 4.42 -0.24
N SER A 112 -19.12 5.32 0.68
CA SER A 112 -18.22 5.88 1.68
C SER A 112 -17.44 4.79 2.44
N THR A 113 -18.01 3.61 2.55
CA THR A 113 -17.45 2.46 3.27
C THR A 113 -16.27 1.79 2.55
N MET A 114 -16.35 1.55 1.24
CA MET A 114 -15.24 0.91 0.51
C MET A 114 -14.07 1.87 0.31
N GLN A 115 -14.37 3.13 0.01
CA GLN A 115 -13.34 4.16 -0.11
C GLN A 115 -12.62 4.41 1.20
N SER A 116 -13.35 4.42 2.32
CA SER A 116 -12.73 4.55 3.64
C SER A 116 -11.86 3.35 3.99
N PHE A 117 -12.22 2.11 3.59
CA PHE A 117 -11.39 0.94 3.84
C PHE A 117 -10.05 1.00 3.09
N ALA A 118 -10.06 1.27 1.79
CA ALA A 118 -8.83 1.34 0.99
C ALA A 118 -7.91 2.49 1.44
N LEU A 119 -8.50 3.62 1.85
CA LEU A 119 -7.76 4.74 2.43
C LEU A 119 -7.09 4.35 3.75
N HIS A 120 -7.81 3.70 4.65
CA HIS A 120 -7.23 3.23 5.92
C HIS A 120 -6.25 2.08 5.73
N ALA A 121 -6.47 1.22 4.73
CA ALA A 121 -5.55 0.14 4.36
C ALA A 121 -4.27 0.65 3.68
N THR A 122 -4.27 1.90 3.19
CA THR A 122 -3.08 2.59 2.66
C THR A 122 -2.57 3.58 3.71
N PRO A 123 -1.58 3.21 4.55
CA PRO A 123 -1.22 3.98 5.74
C PRO A 123 -0.87 5.45 5.46
N VAL A 124 -0.19 5.72 4.34
CA VAL A 124 0.16 7.09 3.93
C VAL A 124 -1.09 7.93 3.69
N LEU A 125 -2.06 7.41 2.93
CA LEU A 125 -3.28 8.14 2.61
C LEU A 125 -4.20 8.24 3.83
N GLY A 126 -4.28 7.18 4.64
CA GLY A 126 -5.06 7.19 5.87
C GLY A 126 -4.60 8.24 6.87
N LEU A 127 -3.29 8.44 7.01
CA LEU A 127 -2.73 9.51 7.84
C LEU A 127 -2.99 10.90 7.25
N LEU A 128 -2.85 11.07 5.93
CA LEU A 128 -3.09 12.36 5.26
C LEU A 128 -4.57 12.76 5.26
N GLN A 129 -5.50 11.82 5.21
CA GLN A 129 -6.95 12.09 5.14
C GLN A 129 -7.66 12.10 6.51
N GLY A 130 -6.90 12.21 7.59
CA GLY A 130 -7.47 12.44 8.92
C GLY A 130 -7.62 11.19 9.77
N GLY A 131 -6.87 10.11 9.47
CA GLY A 131 -6.71 8.96 10.38
C GLY A 131 -6.11 9.39 11.73
N PHE A 132 -5.33 10.47 11.72
CA PHE A 132 -4.84 11.18 12.90
C PHE A 132 -4.96 12.69 12.64
N ARG A 133 -5.73 13.39 13.47
CA ARG A 133 -6.02 14.81 13.27
C ARG A 133 -6.12 15.56 14.58
N VAL A 134 -5.86 16.85 14.50
CA VAL A 134 -6.14 17.78 15.59
C VAL A 134 -7.59 18.24 15.44
N GLN A 135 -8.42 17.93 16.40
CA GLN A 135 -9.79 18.44 16.47
C GLN A 135 -9.79 19.69 17.30
N THR A 136 -10.36 20.76 16.75
CA THR A 136 -10.63 22.02 17.44
C THR A 136 -12.14 22.16 17.56
N ASP A 137 -12.63 22.29 18.78
CA ASP A 137 -14.05 22.52 19.01
C ASP A 137 -14.37 24.01 18.83
N TRP A 138 -15.46 24.28 18.13
CA TRP A 138 -15.97 25.65 17.96
C TRP A 138 -17.08 25.87 18.99
N LEU A 139 -16.84 26.78 19.91
CA LEU A 139 -17.83 27.20 20.88
C LEU A 139 -18.59 28.41 20.33
N GLU A 140 -19.89 28.31 20.27
CA GLU A 140 -20.79 29.44 19.99
C GLU A 140 -21.07 30.17 21.32
N ARG A 141 -20.63 31.42 21.41
CA ARG A 141 -20.91 32.30 22.54
C ARG A 141 -21.36 33.64 21.99
N ASP A 142 -22.53 34.10 22.42
CA ASP A 142 -23.11 35.38 22.03
C ASP A 142 -23.30 35.57 20.50
N GLY A 143 -23.60 34.48 19.77
CA GLY A 143 -23.76 34.48 18.31
C GLY A 143 -22.43 34.56 17.52
N MET A 144 -21.30 34.45 18.19
CA MET A 144 -19.99 34.35 17.56
C MET A 144 -19.36 32.99 17.85
N TYR A 145 -18.70 32.45 16.82
CA TYR A 145 -17.94 31.18 16.95
C TYR A 145 -16.52 31.47 17.39
N TYR A 146 -16.16 30.96 18.57
CA TYR A 146 -14.81 31.03 19.11
C TYR A 146 -14.15 29.66 18.99
N MET A 147 -12.89 29.62 18.55
CA MET A 147 -12.10 28.39 18.54
C MET A 147 -11.68 28.10 19.98
N GLU A 148 -12.13 26.97 20.54
CA GLU A 148 -11.64 26.52 21.84
C GLU A 148 -10.19 26.08 21.71
N TYR A 149 -9.29 26.70 22.48
CA TYR A 149 -7.86 26.47 22.44
C TYR A 149 -7.44 25.23 23.27
N ALA A 150 -8.20 24.13 23.13
CA ALA A 150 -7.83 22.83 23.68
C ALA A 150 -7.76 21.81 22.55
N PRO A 151 -6.72 21.85 21.69
CA PRO A 151 -6.62 20.92 20.58
C PRO A 151 -6.54 19.48 21.11
N ARG A 152 -7.55 18.69 20.80
CA ARG A 152 -7.57 17.25 21.09
C ARG A 152 -7.02 16.51 19.89
N LEU A 153 -6.05 15.63 20.15
CA LEU A 153 -5.55 14.71 19.13
C LEU A 153 -6.47 13.49 19.08
N GLU A 154 -7.09 13.28 17.93
CA GLU A 154 -7.95 12.11 17.65
C GLU A 154 -7.25 11.15 16.70
N GLY A 155 -7.62 9.86 16.77
CA GLY A 155 -7.08 8.82 15.91
C GLY A 155 -6.03 7.93 16.57
N TRP A 156 -5.93 7.93 17.89
CA TRP A 156 -5.00 7.06 18.63
C TRP A 156 -5.22 5.57 18.36
N SER A 157 -6.48 5.14 18.18
CA SER A 157 -6.83 3.76 17.82
C SER A 157 -6.24 3.37 16.47
N TYR A 158 -6.30 4.27 15.50
CA TYR A 158 -5.72 4.07 14.17
C TYR A 158 -4.18 3.97 14.24
N LEU A 159 -3.53 4.87 14.96
CA LEU A 159 -2.08 4.81 15.17
C LEU A 159 -1.65 3.53 15.92
N GLY A 160 -2.44 3.10 16.91
CA GLY A 160 -2.21 1.84 17.62
C GLY A 160 -2.30 0.63 16.68
N MET A 161 -3.30 0.61 15.79
CA MET A 161 -3.43 -0.43 14.78
C MET A 161 -2.23 -0.44 13.83
N LEU A 162 -1.78 0.74 13.37
CA LEU A 162 -0.59 0.87 12.52
C LEU A 162 0.68 0.39 13.22
N ALA A 163 0.83 0.67 14.52
CA ALA A 163 1.98 0.21 15.30
C ALA A 163 1.99 -1.32 15.43
N VAL A 164 0.84 -1.94 15.70
CA VAL A 164 0.72 -3.41 15.74
C VAL A 164 1.08 -4.00 14.39
N LEU A 165 0.60 -3.43 13.30
CA LEU A 165 0.96 -3.86 11.95
C LEU A 165 2.46 -3.71 11.68
N GLY A 166 3.07 -2.64 12.16
CA GLY A 166 4.53 -2.43 12.11
C GLY A 166 5.30 -3.53 12.83
N LEU A 167 4.85 -3.95 14.02
CA LEU A 167 5.46 -5.06 14.75
C LEU A 167 5.31 -6.40 14.00
N VAL A 168 4.17 -6.63 13.36
CA VAL A 168 3.96 -7.83 12.52
C VAL A 168 4.94 -7.81 11.34
N PHE A 169 5.13 -6.67 10.67
CA PHE A 169 6.11 -6.55 9.58
C PHE A 169 7.54 -6.75 10.06
N ALA A 170 7.91 -6.26 11.24
CA ALA A 170 9.22 -6.51 11.84
C ALA A 170 9.45 -8.00 12.12
N LEU A 171 8.43 -8.68 12.65
CA LEU A 171 8.48 -10.13 12.89
C LEU A 171 8.61 -10.91 11.57
N CYS A 172 7.82 -10.56 10.56
CA CYS A 172 7.92 -11.17 9.24
C CYS A 172 9.30 -10.95 8.61
N ALA A 173 9.87 -9.75 8.72
CA ALA A 173 11.20 -9.43 8.25
C ALA A 173 12.28 -10.28 8.95
N PHE A 174 12.17 -10.45 10.28
CA PHE A 174 13.05 -11.29 11.07
C PHE A 174 13.01 -12.77 10.62
N LEU A 175 11.79 -13.31 10.43
CA LEU A 175 11.59 -14.69 9.97
C LEU A 175 12.13 -14.89 8.54
N LEU A 176 11.88 -13.94 7.64
CA LEU A 176 12.39 -13.98 6.27
C LEU A 176 13.92 -13.94 6.23
N LEU A 177 14.54 -13.10 7.06
CA LEU A 177 16.01 -13.02 7.13
C LEU A 177 16.65 -14.33 7.57
N LYS A 178 15.99 -15.06 8.47
CA LYS A 178 16.45 -16.38 8.94
C LYS A 178 16.51 -17.41 7.81
N HIS A 179 15.55 -17.34 6.86
CA HIS A 179 15.43 -18.27 5.72
C HIS A 179 16.07 -17.74 4.44
N ARG A 180 16.63 -16.52 4.46
CA ARG A 180 17.24 -15.91 3.27
C ARG A 180 18.59 -16.53 2.95
N GLU A 181 18.74 -16.99 1.69
CA GLU A 181 20.01 -17.41 1.13
C GLU A 181 20.84 -16.17 0.74
N MET A 182 22.02 -16.00 1.34
CA MET A 182 22.89 -14.84 1.09
C MET A 182 23.48 -14.83 -0.34
N GLU A 183 23.54 -15.98 -0.98
CA GLU A 183 24.12 -16.17 -2.31
C GLU A 183 23.28 -15.49 -3.42
N ARG A 184 22.01 -15.16 -3.14
CA ARG A 184 21.08 -14.51 -4.09
C ARG A 184 21.03 -12.99 -3.96
N SER A 185 22.09 -12.40 -3.42
CA SER A 185 22.28 -10.95 -3.42
C SER A 185 22.44 -10.46 -4.86
N GLY A 186 21.57 -9.54 -5.29
CA GLY A 186 21.54 -9.03 -6.66
C GLY A 186 20.35 -9.50 -7.51
N ASP A 187 19.55 -10.45 -7.04
CA ASP A 187 18.26 -10.78 -7.65
C ASP A 187 17.19 -9.76 -7.25
N VAL A 188 16.25 -9.47 -8.14
CA VAL A 188 15.14 -8.54 -7.84
C VAL A 188 14.36 -9.06 -6.63
N ILE A 189 14.11 -10.37 -6.56
CA ILE A 189 13.47 -11.04 -5.41
C ILE A 189 14.43 -12.07 -4.88
N ALA A 190 14.90 -11.85 -3.64
CA ALA A 190 15.88 -12.71 -2.98
C ALA A 190 15.27 -14.04 -2.50
N VAL A 191 13.95 -14.07 -2.23
CA VAL A 191 13.23 -15.22 -1.68
C VAL A 191 12.66 -16.07 -2.81
N GLY A 192 13.18 -17.30 -3.00
CA GLY A 192 12.88 -18.16 -4.16
C GLY A 192 11.39 -18.51 -4.34
N TRP A 193 10.68 -18.86 -3.25
CA TRP A 193 9.25 -19.22 -3.31
C TRP A 193 8.35 -18.01 -3.59
N LEU A 194 8.83 -16.78 -3.31
CA LEU A 194 8.08 -15.56 -3.54
C LEU A 194 8.14 -15.09 -5.01
N ARG A 195 9.11 -15.57 -5.80
CA ARG A 195 9.28 -15.21 -7.21
C ARG A 195 8.04 -15.45 -8.07
N PRO A 196 7.43 -16.66 -8.05
CA PRO A 196 6.22 -16.91 -8.85
C PRO A 196 5.04 -16.08 -8.35
N VAL A 197 4.89 -15.91 -7.03
CA VAL A 197 3.81 -15.09 -6.45
C VAL A 197 3.93 -13.65 -6.91
N ALA A 198 5.12 -13.06 -6.81
CA ALA A 198 5.38 -11.70 -7.26
C ALA A 198 5.17 -11.52 -8.76
N LEU A 199 5.53 -12.52 -9.58
CA LEU A 199 5.27 -12.48 -11.03
C LEU A 199 3.77 -12.39 -11.31
N TYR A 200 2.96 -13.23 -10.68
CA TYR A 200 1.51 -13.23 -10.91
C TYR A 200 0.84 -11.97 -10.37
N VAL A 201 1.21 -11.50 -9.18
CA VAL A 201 0.70 -10.24 -8.61
C VAL A 201 1.06 -9.06 -9.51
N PHE A 202 2.30 -8.98 -9.98
CA PHE A 202 2.73 -7.94 -10.91
C PHE A 202 1.97 -8.01 -12.24
N THR A 203 1.75 -9.21 -12.77
CA THR A 203 1.00 -9.44 -14.01
C THR A 203 -0.45 -8.95 -13.87
N ILE A 204 -1.13 -9.32 -12.78
CA ILE A 204 -2.50 -8.90 -12.52
C ILE A 204 -2.56 -7.37 -12.33
N GLY A 205 -1.62 -6.81 -11.57
CA GLY A 205 -1.52 -5.36 -11.39
C GLY A 205 -1.35 -4.61 -12.71
N CYS A 206 -0.43 -5.05 -13.56
CA CYS A 206 -0.25 -4.49 -14.91
C CYS A 206 -1.47 -4.68 -15.81
N ALA A 207 -2.11 -5.85 -15.75
CA ALA A 207 -3.33 -6.11 -16.51
C ALA A 207 -4.43 -5.12 -16.16
N LEU A 208 -4.66 -4.90 -14.87
CA LEU A 208 -5.69 -3.99 -14.38
C LEU A 208 -5.34 -2.53 -14.71
N VAL A 209 -4.11 -2.08 -14.43
CA VAL A 209 -3.71 -0.69 -14.67
C VAL A 209 -3.66 -0.35 -16.15
N LEU A 210 -2.91 -1.13 -16.95
CA LEU A 210 -2.78 -0.88 -18.38
C LEU A 210 -4.08 -1.17 -19.11
N GLY A 211 -4.81 -2.22 -18.71
CA GLY A 211 -6.10 -2.55 -19.29
C GLY A 211 -7.13 -1.46 -19.08
N ALA A 212 -7.23 -0.91 -17.85
CA ALA A 212 -8.12 0.20 -17.54
C ALA A 212 -7.72 1.47 -18.31
N LEU A 213 -6.42 1.82 -18.35
CA LEU A 213 -5.93 2.98 -19.10
C LEU A 213 -6.22 2.85 -20.60
N MET A 214 -6.01 1.68 -21.20
CA MET A 214 -6.31 1.44 -22.61
C MET A 214 -7.82 1.52 -22.87
N ALA A 215 -8.63 0.97 -21.98
CA ALA A 215 -10.09 1.07 -22.08
C ALA A 215 -10.56 2.52 -22.07
N GLU A 216 -10.04 3.37 -21.19
CA GLU A 216 -10.34 4.80 -21.14
C GLU A 216 -9.88 5.56 -22.39
N LEU A 217 -8.68 5.26 -22.89
CA LEU A 217 -8.10 5.97 -24.03
C LEU A 217 -8.79 5.63 -25.36
N PHE A 218 -9.22 4.38 -25.55
CA PHE A 218 -9.73 3.90 -26.85
C PHE A 218 -11.25 3.76 -26.91
N SER A 219 -11.97 3.96 -25.84
CA SER A 219 -13.40 3.77 -25.80
C SER A 219 -14.11 4.97 -25.19
N SER A 220 -14.70 5.79 -26.04
CA SER A 220 -15.65 6.83 -25.65
C SER A 220 -17.03 6.28 -25.21
N ASN A 221 -17.33 4.99 -25.48
CA ASN A 221 -18.58 4.30 -25.14
C ASN A 221 -18.32 2.85 -24.66
N THR A 222 -17.54 2.69 -23.60
CA THR A 222 -17.08 1.37 -23.12
C THR A 222 -18.16 0.56 -22.43
N SER A 223 -19.26 1.17 -22.01
CA SER A 223 -20.34 0.49 -21.29
C SER A 223 -20.98 -0.68 -22.04
N ASP A 224 -20.89 -0.71 -23.37
CA ASP A 224 -21.58 -1.73 -24.17
C ASP A 224 -20.69 -2.89 -24.65
N ASN A 225 -19.38 -2.79 -24.56
CA ASN A 225 -18.46 -3.76 -25.18
C ASN A 225 -17.50 -4.44 -24.20
N PHE A 226 -18.02 -5.38 -23.41
CA PHE A 226 -17.26 -6.30 -22.56
C PHE A 226 -16.01 -6.90 -23.25
N TRP A 227 -16.11 -7.24 -24.52
CA TRP A 227 -15.03 -7.85 -25.26
C TRP A 227 -13.82 -6.94 -25.45
N TYR A 228 -14.05 -5.64 -25.63
CA TYR A 228 -12.95 -4.68 -25.75
C TYR A 228 -12.18 -4.54 -24.44
N VAL A 229 -12.88 -4.47 -23.31
CA VAL A 229 -12.21 -4.37 -22.00
C VAL A 229 -11.44 -5.65 -21.68
N LEU A 230 -12.02 -6.81 -21.98
CA LEU A 230 -11.32 -8.09 -21.82
C LEU A 230 -10.06 -8.15 -22.70
N LEU A 231 -10.14 -7.67 -23.93
CA LEU A 231 -9.00 -7.59 -24.84
C LEU A 231 -7.90 -6.68 -24.28
N PHE A 232 -8.24 -5.49 -23.79
CA PHE A 232 -7.27 -4.59 -23.20
C PHE A 232 -6.65 -5.14 -21.90
N LEU A 233 -7.44 -5.81 -21.07
CA LEU A 233 -6.92 -6.52 -19.89
C LEU A 233 -5.94 -7.63 -20.28
N THR A 234 -6.23 -8.39 -21.34
CA THR A 234 -5.30 -9.44 -21.81
C THR A 234 -4.02 -8.86 -22.41
N VAL A 235 -4.09 -7.72 -23.10
CA VAL A 235 -2.90 -6.98 -23.58
C VAL A 235 -2.08 -6.47 -22.39
N GLY A 236 -2.71 -5.88 -21.37
CA GLY A 236 -2.04 -5.47 -20.15
C GLY A 236 -1.39 -6.64 -19.39
N ALA A 237 -2.09 -7.80 -19.33
CA ALA A 237 -1.54 -9.04 -18.76
C ALA A 237 -0.33 -9.53 -19.55
N PHE A 238 -0.37 -9.46 -20.87
CA PHE A 238 0.74 -9.84 -21.74
C PHE A 238 1.98 -9.00 -21.43
N VAL A 239 1.83 -7.69 -21.45
CA VAL A 239 2.95 -6.76 -21.13
C VAL A 239 3.48 -7.05 -19.73
N GLY A 240 2.60 -7.13 -18.73
CA GLY A 240 2.99 -7.37 -17.33
C GLY A 240 3.70 -8.70 -17.12
N TYR A 241 3.18 -9.80 -17.69
CA TYR A 241 3.74 -11.12 -17.51
C TYR A 241 5.14 -11.24 -18.12
N PHE A 242 5.30 -10.84 -19.38
CA PHE A 242 6.58 -10.97 -20.06
C PHE A 242 7.61 -9.99 -19.49
N THR A 243 7.23 -8.76 -19.16
CA THR A 243 8.13 -7.80 -18.49
C THR A 243 8.56 -8.29 -17.11
N GLY A 244 7.61 -8.77 -16.29
CA GLY A 244 7.90 -9.33 -14.97
C GLY A 244 8.82 -10.55 -15.05
N LYS A 245 8.59 -11.42 -16.03
CA LYS A 245 9.43 -12.61 -16.25
C LYS A 245 10.82 -12.25 -16.74
N MET A 246 10.96 -11.26 -17.64
CA MET A 246 12.27 -10.72 -18.06
C MET A 246 13.06 -10.16 -16.87
N LEU A 247 12.41 -9.40 -16.01
CA LEU A 247 13.04 -8.86 -14.79
C LEU A 247 13.50 -9.96 -13.83
N LEU A 248 12.67 -11.01 -13.63
CA LEU A 248 13.01 -12.11 -12.74
C LEU A 248 14.11 -13.04 -13.28
N GLN A 249 14.12 -13.28 -14.59
CA GLN A 249 15.10 -14.16 -15.25
C GLN A 249 16.33 -13.42 -15.75
N LYS A 250 16.34 -12.07 -15.71
CA LYS A 250 17.43 -11.23 -16.24
C LYS A 250 17.78 -11.52 -17.70
N THR A 251 16.80 -12.00 -18.47
CA THR A 251 16.96 -12.34 -19.90
C THR A 251 15.81 -11.79 -20.71
N VAL A 252 16.09 -11.36 -21.93
CA VAL A 252 15.06 -10.84 -22.86
C VAL A 252 14.37 -12.00 -23.61
N PHE A 253 15.02 -13.18 -23.68
CA PHE A 253 14.52 -14.34 -24.42
C PHE A 253 13.55 -15.21 -23.60
N VAL A 254 12.48 -14.62 -23.09
CA VAL A 254 11.51 -15.31 -22.21
C VAL A 254 10.33 -15.86 -22.99
N PHE A 255 10.11 -15.40 -24.22
CA PHE A 255 8.93 -15.74 -25.04
C PHE A 255 8.81 -17.24 -25.35
N ARG A 256 9.94 -17.99 -25.39
CA ARG A 256 9.93 -19.42 -25.76
C ARG A 256 9.34 -20.35 -24.69
N SER A 257 9.36 -19.95 -23.39
CA SER A 257 8.98 -20.86 -22.29
C SER A 257 7.89 -20.34 -21.35
N GLY A 258 7.22 -19.23 -21.71
CA GLY A 258 6.33 -18.49 -20.79
C GLY A 258 4.84 -18.65 -21.02
N TRP A 259 4.42 -19.24 -22.12
CA TRP A 259 3.02 -19.22 -22.57
C TRP A 259 2.04 -19.90 -21.63
N GLY A 260 2.45 -20.98 -20.93
CA GLY A 260 1.56 -21.70 -20.01
C GLY A 260 1.12 -20.84 -18.81
N GLY A 261 2.06 -20.10 -18.19
CA GLY A 261 1.75 -19.23 -17.08
C GLY A 261 0.92 -17.99 -17.50
N PHE A 262 1.20 -17.44 -18.69
CA PHE A 262 0.39 -16.39 -19.28
C PHE A 262 -1.05 -16.84 -19.56
N ALA A 263 -1.24 -18.02 -20.16
CA ALA A 263 -2.55 -18.60 -20.42
C ALA A 263 -3.35 -18.79 -19.11
N ALA A 264 -2.70 -19.23 -18.03
CA ALA A 264 -3.33 -19.34 -16.72
C ALA A 264 -3.82 -17.99 -16.20
N CYS A 265 -3.03 -16.91 -16.35
CA CYS A 265 -3.45 -15.55 -15.98
C CYS A 265 -4.66 -15.08 -16.81
N CYS A 266 -4.63 -15.27 -18.12
CA CYS A 266 -5.73 -14.90 -19.00
C CYS A 266 -7.02 -15.67 -18.65
N LEU A 267 -6.89 -16.96 -18.31
CA LEU A 267 -8.02 -17.79 -17.90
C LEU A 267 -8.63 -17.27 -16.59
N VAL A 268 -7.81 -16.94 -15.59
CA VAL A 268 -8.28 -16.36 -14.32
C VAL A 268 -9.01 -15.04 -14.56
N LEU A 269 -8.44 -14.13 -15.35
CA LEU A 269 -9.08 -12.86 -15.70
C LEU A 269 -10.42 -13.10 -16.43
N ALA A 270 -10.45 -14.00 -17.43
CA ALA A 270 -11.67 -14.31 -18.16
C ALA A 270 -12.77 -14.91 -17.27
N VAL A 271 -12.40 -15.80 -16.34
CA VAL A 271 -13.34 -16.40 -15.38
C VAL A 271 -13.89 -15.35 -14.41
N VAL A 272 -13.03 -14.51 -13.84
CA VAL A 272 -13.43 -13.47 -12.86
C VAL A 272 -14.39 -12.46 -13.53
N PHE A 273 -14.02 -11.92 -14.69
CA PHE A 273 -14.84 -10.93 -15.39
C PHE A 273 -16.05 -11.56 -16.10
N GLY A 274 -15.93 -12.80 -16.60
CA GLY A 274 -17.05 -13.56 -17.16
C GLY A 274 -18.11 -13.91 -16.11
N ALA A 275 -17.70 -14.33 -14.92
CA ALA A 275 -18.62 -14.60 -13.80
C ALA A 275 -19.33 -13.31 -13.31
N ALA A 276 -18.63 -12.19 -13.30
CA ALA A 276 -19.24 -10.90 -13.00
C ALA A 276 -20.36 -10.57 -13.99
N ARG A 277 -20.16 -10.80 -15.28
CA ARG A 277 -21.18 -10.59 -16.31
C ARG A 277 -22.36 -11.57 -16.21
N LEU A 278 -22.13 -12.85 -15.93
CA LEU A 278 -23.20 -13.85 -15.83
C LEU A 278 -24.16 -13.55 -14.68
N ARG A 279 -23.68 -13.05 -13.54
CA ARG A 279 -24.53 -12.60 -12.42
C ARG A 279 -25.44 -11.44 -12.78
N MET A 280 -25.12 -10.68 -13.81
CA MET A 280 -25.92 -9.54 -14.26
C MET A 280 -27.01 -9.91 -15.27
N VAL A 281 -26.79 -10.99 -16.04
CA VAL A 281 -27.76 -11.46 -17.05
C VAL A 281 -28.87 -12.29 -16.40
N MET A 282 -28.68 -12.79 -15.17
CA MET A 282 -29.74 -13.42 -14.38
C MET A 282 -30.22 -12.45 -13.29
N PRO A 283 -31.18 -11.55 -13.57
CA PRO A 283 -31.93 -10.94 -12.48
C PRO A 283 -32.63 -12.10 -11.75
N SER A 284 -32.50 -12.09 -10.42
CA SER A 284 -33.26 -13.00 -9.56
C SER A 284 -34.70 -13.04 -10.03
N MET A 285 -35.12 -14.13 -10.66
CA MET A 285 -36.55 -14.42 -10.84
C MET A 285 -37.17 -14.54 -9.44
N PRO A 286 -38.33 -13.90 -9.23
CA PRO A 286 -39.00 -13.90 -7.96
C PRO A 286 -39.42 -15.31 -7.52
#